data_76e21150753d6afabcf742235178eb22
#
_entry.id   76e21150753d6afabcf742235178eb22
#
_cell.length_a   1.000
_cell.length_b   1.000
_cell.length_c   1.000
_cell.angle_alpha   90.00
_cell.angle_beta   90.00
_cell.angle_gamma   90.00
#
_symmetry.space_group_name_H-M   'P 1'
#
loop_
_entity.id
_entity.type
_entity.pdbx_description
1 polymer ?
#
loop_
_entity_poly.entity_id
_entity_poly.type
_entity_poly.pdbx_seq_one_letter_code
_entity_poly.pdbx_strand_id
1 'polypeptide(L)'
;MRSFTTFEIQYAHRFLRFQGEAQYLHGHTGVLTLEVEDTINTGVNMVYPCNEIKKIAWEVIQNFDHALILRDDDPLLPAILSVYEEQGIRGDTTTNKQRGPAFKTELAAAYPESRIVVTRETMTVEGMIRIVYELLKDKLNIAKITFTSGVNGAVEEYIPGAEKERCPLCGIELDENGVCSKCGYRK
;
A
#
# COMPACT_ATOMS: atom_id res chain seq x y z
N MET A 1 -24.02 4.82 -3.22
CA MET A 1 -23.40 5.33 -4.49
C MET A 1 -21.90 5.44 -4.25
N ARG A 2 -21.06 5.39 -5.31
CA ARG A 2 -19.60 5.41 -5.17
C ARG A 2 -19.00 6.61 -5.89
N SER A 3 -18.00 7.21 -5.26
CA SER A 3 -17.09 8.18 -5.88
C SER A 3 -15.71 7.57 -6.00
N PHE A 4 -14.98 7.90 -7.05
CA PHE A 4 -13.62 7.39 -7.23
C PHE A 4 -12.63 8.50 -7.54
N THR A 5 -11.39 8.30 -7.16
CA THR A 5 -10.28 9.19 -7.48
C THR A 5 -9.03 8.38 -7.77
N THR A 6 -8.19 8.89 -8.65
CA THR A 6 -6.99 8.22 -9.14
C THR A 6 -5.76 9.05 -8.82
N PHE A 7 -4.67 8.35 -8.46
CA PHE A 7 -3.37 8.91 -8.17
C PHE A 7 -2.32 8.16 -8.99
N GLU A 8 -1.42 8.91 -9.60
CA GLU A 8 -0.21 8.37 -10.19
C GLU A 8 0.94 8.56 -9.22
N ILE A 9 1.75 7.53 -9.01
CA ILE A 9 2.93 7.54 -8.16
C ILE A 9 4.12 6.93 -8.88
N GLN A 10 5.28 7.49 -8.63
CA GLN A 10 6.56 6.98 -9.12
C GLN A 10 7.30 6.35 -7.94
N TYR A 11 7.69 5.09 -8.05
CA TYR A 11 8.41 4.43 -6.97
C TYR A 11 9.45 3.44 -7.49
N ALA A 12 10.42 3.13 -6.65
CA ALA A 12 11.42 2.10 -6.92
C ALA A 12 11.42 1.09 -5.78
N HIS A 13 11.68 -0.14 -6.10
CA HIS A 13 11.78 -1.24 -5.14
C HIS A 13 12.61 -2.41 -5.67
N ARG A 14 12.73 -3.47 -4.87
CA ARG A 14 13.17 -4.79 -5.31
C ARG A 14 12.56 -5.87 -4.44
N PHE A 15 12.50 -7.08 -4.98
CA PHE A 15 12.04 -8.25 -4.24
C PHE A 15 13.24 -9.00 -3.67
N LEU A 16 13.56 -8.73 -2.41
CA LEU A 16 14.65 -9.44 -1.73
C LEU A 16 14.36 -10.95 -1.69
N ARG A 17 15.38 -11.75 -2.05
CA ARG A 17 15.31 -13.23 -2.13
C ARG A 17 14.37 -13.78 -3.21
N PHE A 18 13.94 -12.96 -4.14
CA PHE A 18 13.17 -13.41 -5.29
C PHE A 18 14.13 -13.96 -6.37
N GLN A 19 13.69 -15.01 -7.10
CA GLN A 19 14.43 -15.56 -8.26
C GLN A 19 13.83 -14.96 -9.53
N GLY A 20 14.51 -14.01 -10.14
CA GLY A 20 14.08 -13.34 -11.35
C GLY A 20 14.52 -11.88 -11.38
N GLU A 21 14.15 -11.15 -12.43
CA GLU A 21 14.58 -9.75 -12.65
C GLU A 21 14.13 -8.80 -11.55
N ALA A 22 13.01 -9.08 -10.89
CA ALA A 22 12.51 -8.26 -9.80
C ALA A 22 13.39 -8.26 -8.53
N GLN A 23 14.42 -9.14 -8.46
CA GLN A 23 15.43 -9.06 -7.40
C GLN A 23 16.33 -7.83 -7.51
N TYR A 24 16.47 -7.27 -8.70
CA TYR A 24 17.24 -6.05 -8.93
C TYR A 24 16.41 -4.83 -8.60
N LEU A 25 17.10 -3.74 -8.24
CA LEU A 25 16.44 -2.47 -8.01
C LEU A 25 15.85 -1.97 -9.33
N HIS A 26 14.55 -1.69 -9.33
CA HIS A 26 13.82 -1.21 -10.50
C HIS A 26 12.69 -0.28 -10.07
N GLY A 27 12.16 0.47 -11.04
CA GLY A 27 11.11 1.46 -10.80
C GLY A 27 9.86 1.22 -11.61
N HIS A 28 8.76 1.75 -11.10
CA HIS A 28 7.45 1.70 -11.73
C HIS A 28 6.74 3.05 -11.67
N THR A 29 5.87 3.26 -12.66
CA THR A 29 4.76 4.19 -12.55
C THR A 29 3.55 3.40 -12.09
N GLY A 30 3.07 3.68 -10.89
CA GLY A 30 1.88 3.04 -10.33
C GLY A 30 0.66 3.94 -10.46
N VAL A 31 -0.50 3.37 -10.78
CA VAL A 31 -1.78 4.07 -10.79
C VAL A 31 -2.68 3.44 -9.74
N LEU A 32 -3.01 4.21 -8.70
CA LEU A 32 -3.86 3.81 -7.61
C LEU A 32 -5.22 4.49 -7.74
N THR A 33 -6.29 3.70 -7.76
CA THR A 33 -7.66 4.18 -7.79
C THR A 33 -8.36 3.78 -6.50
N LEU A 34 -8.94 4.77 -5.82
CA LEU A 34 -9.78 4.57 -4.63
C LEU A 34 -11.23 4.76 -5.02
N GLU A 35 -12.07 3.79 -4.68
CA GLU A 35 -13.52 3.91 -4.71
C GLU A 35 -14.04 4.04 -3.27
N VAL A 36 -14.73 5.14 -2.99
CA VAL A 36 -15.31 5.45 -1.68
C VAL A 36 -16.83 5.39 -1.80
N GLU A 37 -17.47 4.71 -0.87
CA GLU A 37 -18.92 4.57 -0.82
C GLU A 37 -19.49 5.33 0.38
N ASP A 38 -20.55 6.09 0.12
CA ASP A 38 -21.31 6.77 1.17
C ASP A 38 -22.75 7.03 0.72
N THR A 39 -23.56 7.53 1.65
CA THR A 39 -24.89 8.03 1.37
C THR A 39 -24.82 9.36 0.65
N ILE A 40 -25.77 9.61 -0.26
CA ILE A 40 -25.85 10.90 -0.95
C ILE A 40 -26.28 11.97 0.06
N ASN A 41 -25.46 13.00 0.19
CA ASN A 41 -25.87 14.21 0.88
C ASN A 41 -26.89 14.97 0.02
N THR A 42 -28.15 14.95 0.44
CA THR A 42 -29.26 15.53 -0.34
C THR A 42 -29.18 17.05 -0.48
N GLY A 43 -28.42 17.74 0.39
CA GLY A 43 -28.23 19.19 0.30
C GLY A 43 -27.34 19.62 -0.85
N VAL A 44 -26.35 18.80 -1.22
CA VAL A 44 -25.38 19.06 -2.31
C VAL A 44 -25.43 18.03 -3.41
N ASN A 45 -26.24 17.00 -3.26
CA ASN A 45 -26.40 15.89 -4.23
C ASN A 45 -25.09 15.18 -4.58
N MET A 46 -24.21 15.01 -3.58
CA MET A 46 -22.91 14.34 -3.67
C MET A 46 -22.81 13.20 -2.68
N VAL A 47 -22.05 12.15 -3.05
CA VAL A 47 -21.64 11.09 -2.12
C VAL A 47 -20.57 11.62 -1.17
N TYR A 48 -19.51 12.14 -1.73
CA TYR A 48 -18.38 12.76 -1.03
C TYR A 48 -17.70 13.79 -1.97
N PRO A 49 -17.27 14.95 -1.47
CA PRO A 49 -16.53 15.89 -2.31
C PRO A 49 -15.21 15.28 -2.77
N CYS A 50 -15.03 15.12 -4.08
CA CYS A 50 -13.83 14.48 -4.64
C CYS A 50 -12.52 15.15 -4.18
N ASN A 51 -12.53 16.46 -3.96
CA ASN A 51 -11.35 17.18 -3.47
C ASN A 51 -10.97 16.79 -2.03
N GLU A 52 -11.96 16.44 -1.18
CA GLU A 52 -11.70 15.98 0.18
C GLU A 52 -11.15 14.57 0.18
N ILE A 53 -11.70 13.66 -0.65
CA ILE A 53 -11.13 12.31 -0.85
C ILE A 53 -9.67 12.45 -1.29
N LYS A 54 -9.40 13.30 -2.29
CA LYS A 54 -8.04 13.54 -2.77
C LYS A 54 -7.11 14.04 -1.67
N LYS A 55 -7.56 14.99 -0.88
CA LYS A 55 -6.76 15.57 0.20
C LYS A 55 -6.42 14.51 1.26
N ILE A 56 -7.42 13.78 1.74
CA ILE A 56 -7.25 12.76 2.78
C ILE A 56 -6.35 11.62 2.27
N ALA A 57 -6.59 11.16 1.05
CA ALA A 57 -5.83 10.07 0.46
C ALA A 57 -4.37 10.49 0.17
N TRP A 58 -4.16 11.71 -0.32
CA TRP A 58 -2.82 12.21 -0.64
C TRP A 58 -1.91 12.34 0.58
N GLU A 59 -2.46 12.63 1.76
CA GLU A 59 -1.69 12.63 3.02
C GLU A 59 -0.94 11.28 3.25
N VAL A 60 -1.51 10.18 2.76
CA VAL A 60 -0.93 8.84 2.83
C VAL A 60 -0.09 8.53 1.60
N ILE A 61 -0.69 8.69 0.41
CA ILE A 61 -0.14 8.25 -0.86
C ILE A 61 1.16 8.97 -1.22
N GLN A 62 1.27 10.27 -0.89
CA GLN A 62 2.48 11.06 -1.15
C GLN A 62 3.76 10.49 -0.53
N ASN A 63 3.65 9.63 0.48
CA ASN A 63 4.82 9.01 1.10
C ASN A 63 5.45 7.94 0.20
N PHE A 64 4.67 7.38 -0.70
CA PHE A 64 5.12 6.37 -1.67
C PHE A 64 5.52 6.98 -3.01
N ASP A 65 5.10 8.22 -3.27
CA ASP A 65 5.44 8.91 -4.50
C ASP A 65 6.90 9.38 -4.48
N HIS A 66 7.64 9.09 -5.55
CA HIS A 66 9.10 9.31 -5.68
C HIS A 66 9.89 8.61 -4.56
N ALA A 67 9.42 7.47 -4.07
CA ALA A 67 10.03 6.75 -2.96
C ALA A 67 10.83 5.53 -3.42
N LEU A 68 11.90 5.24 -2.68
CA LEU A 68 12.58 3.96 -2.69
C LEU A 68 11.99 3.11 -1.55
N ILE A 69 11.40 1.97 -1.90
CA ILE A 69 10.75 1.07 -0.95
C ILE A 69 11.61 -0.17 -0.77
N LEU A 70 12.10 -0.40 0.45
CA LEU A 70 12.95 -1.53 0.78
C LEU A 70 12.43 -2.26 2.03
N ARG A 71 12.77 -3.52 2.15
CA ARG A 71 12.54 -4.28 3.38
C ARG A 71 13.51 -3.83 4.48
N ASP A 72 13.10 -4.00 5.72
CA ASP A 72 13.92 -3.69 6.91
C ASP A 72 15.18 -4.55 7.03
N ASP A 73 15.17 -5.77 6.47
CA ASP A 73 16.32 -6.69 6.41
C ASP A 73 17.09 -6.60 5.07
N ASP A 74 16.81 -5.61 4.22
CA ASP A 74 17.50 -5.46 2.94
C ASP A 74 18.92 -4.93 3.15
N PRO A 75 19.98 -5.65 2.69
CA PRO A 75 21.36 -5.22 2.86
C PRO A 75 21.70 -3.91 2.12
N LEU A 76 20.88 -3.46 1.15
CA LEU A 76 21.03 -2.16 0.53
C LEU A 76 20.60 -1.01 1.44
N LEU A 77 19.68 -1.24 2.35
CA LEU A 77 19.12 -0.20 3.21
C LEU A 77 20.19 0.53 4.03
N PRO A 78 21.03 -0.16 4.84
CA PRO A 78 22.07 0.52 5.61
C PRO A 78 23.10 1.23 4.74
N ALA A 79 23.44 0.69 3.58
CA ALA A 79 24.39 1.29 2.65
C ALA A 79 23.85 2.61 2.09
N ILE A 80 22.59 2.64 1.67
CA ILE A 80 21.94 3.85 1.14
C ILE A 80 21.78 4.89 2.24
N LEU A 81 21.35 4.50 3.43
CA LEU A 81 21.22 5.43 4.56
C LEU A 81 22.55 6.07 4.93
N SER A 82 23.65 5.30 4.95
CA SER A 82 25.00 5.82 5.22
C SER A 82 25.42 6.87 4.19
N VAL A 83 25.22 6.58 2.90
CA VAL A 83 25.55 7.55 1.83
C VAL A 83 24.71 8.82 1.95
N TYR A 84 23.44 8.70 2.26
CA TYR A 84 22.55 9.85 2.42
C TYR A 84 22.93 10.69 3.65
N GLU A 85 23.32 10.06 4.76
CA GLU A 85 23.83 10.75 5.94
C GLU A 85 25.13 11.52 5.64
N GLU A 86 26.06 10.89 4.93
CA GLU A 86 27.32 11.55 4.50
C GLU A 86 27.06 12.76 3.59
N GLN A 87 25.99 12.72 2.80
CA GLN A 87 25.58 13.84 1.94
C GLN A 87 24.73 14.89 2.65
N GLY A 88 24.47 14.71 3.95
CA GLY A 88 23.62 15.61 4.73
C GLY A 88 22.11 15.46 4.44
N ILE A 89 21.72 14.42 3.69
CA ILE A 89 20.32 14.04 3.47
C ILE A 89 19.88 13.23 4.68
N ARG A 90 19.48 13.91 5.74
CA ARG A 90 19.08 13.27 6.99
C ARG A 90 17.70 12.65 6.85
N GLY A 91 17.64 11.33 6.93
CA GLY A 91 16.42 10.63 7.27
C GLY A 91 16.19 10.71 8.77
N ASP A 92 15.51 11.73 9.24
CA ASP A 92 15.12 11.79 10.64
C ASP A 92 13.92 10.88 10.90
N THR A 93 14.16 9.78 11.59
CA THR A 93 13.11 8.87 12.06
C THR A 93 12.14 9.54 13.03
N THR A 94 12.49 10.70 13.57
CA THR A 94 11.64 11.45 14.52
C THR A 94 10.63 12.35 13.82
N THR A 95 10.83 12.73 12.55
CA THR A 95 9.92 13.60 11.80
C THR A 95 8.67 12.91 11.27
N ASN A 96 8.57 11.59 11.38
CA ASN A 96 7.32 10.86 11.14
C ASN A 96 6.13 11.35 11.99
N LYS A 97 6.38 12.10 13.03
CA LYS A 97 5.32 12.72 13.86
C LYS A 97 4.60 13.87 13.16
N GLN A 98 5.15 14.44 12.12
CA GLN A 98 4.60 15.63 11.45
C GLN A 98 3.90 15.34 10.11
N ARG A 99 4.07 14.15 9.53
CA ARG A 99 3.54 13.84 8.18
C ARG A 99 2.54 12.69 8.10
N GLY A 100 2.01 12.21 9.18
CA GLY A 100 0.98 11.18 9.13
C GLY A 100 0.97 10.27 10.33
N PRO A 101 -0.05 9.43 10.45
CA PRO A 101 -0.16 8.49 11.55
C PRO A 101 1.06 7.58 11.55
N ALA A 102 1.59 7.30 12.74
CA ALA A 102 2.62 6.29 12.92
C ALA A 102 2.13 5.01 12.24
N PHE A 103 2.84 4.57 11.23
CA PHE A 103 2.53 3.37 10.49
C PHE A 103 2.63 2.17 11.44
N LYS A 104 1.49 1.66 11.88
CA LYS A 104 1.46 0.66 12.95
C LYS A 104 1.60 -0.78 12.48
N THR A 105 1.51 -1.05 11.16
CA THR A 105 1.32 -2.43 10.73
C THR A 105 2.46 -3.01 9.90
N GLU A 106 2.68 -2.56 8.70
CA GLU A 106 3.66 -3.18 7.80
C GLU A 106 4.82 -2.26 7.43
N LEU A 107 4.71 -0.98 7.75
CA LEU A 107 5.81 -0.03 7.61
C LEU A 107 6.67 -0.04 8.87
N ALA A 108 7.96 -0.33 8.72
CA ALA A 108 8.92 -0.27 9.80
C ALA A 108 9.38 1.17 10.04
N ALA A 109 9.63 1.93 8.98
CA ALA A 109 10.01 3.32 9.03
C ALA A 109 9.72 4.04 7.69
N ALA A 110 9.67 5.36 7.73
CA ALA A 110 9.73 6.19 6.53
C ALA A 110 10.67 7.36 6.79
N TYR A 111 11.45 7.70 5.79
CA TYR A 111 12.43 8.79 5.80
C TYR A 111 11.97 9.84 4.78
N PRO A 112 11.08 10.76 5.15
CA PRO A 112 10.41 11.64 4.19
C PRO A 112 11.37 12.51 3.37
N GLU A 113 12.45 12.96 3.97
CA GLU A 113 13.42 13.84 3.30
C GLU A 113 14.28 13.09 2.28
N SER A 114 14.60 11.82 2.55
CA SER A 114 15.34 10.95 1.65
C SER A 114 14.44 10.10 0.75
N ARG A 115 13.13 10.21 0.89
CA ARG A 115 12.15 9.42 0.14
C ARG A 115 12.38 7.90 0.24
N ILE A 116 12.75 7.43 1.43
CA ILE A 116 12.90 6.00 1.72
C ILE A 116 11.73 5.54 2.56
N VAL A 117 11.09 4.46 2.13
CA VAL A 117 10.03 3.76 2.84
C VAL A 117 10.54 2.37 3.19
N VAL A 118 10.48 2.02 4.46
CA VAL A 118 10.95 0.72 4.96
C VAL A 118 9.76 -0.14 5.34
N THR A 119 9.68 -1.34 4.79
CA THR A 119 8.59 -2.28 5.01
C THR A 119 9.11 -3.56 5.67
N ARG A 120 8.24 -4.27 6.38
CA ARG A 120 8.59 -5.57 6.98
C ARG A 120 8.53 -6.71 5.97
N GLU A 121 7.70 -6.56 4.98
CA GLU A 121 7.51 -7.54 3.91
C GLU A 121 7.91 -6.96 2.55
N THR A 122 8.06 -7.82 1.56
CA THR A 122 8.30 -7.40 0.18
C THR A 122 7.12 -6.58 -0.32
N MET A 123 7.41 -5.39 -0.83
CA MET A 123 6.38 -4.52 -1.38
C MET A 123 5.97 -5.00 -2.77
N THR A 124 4.95 -5.83 -2.80
CA THR A 124 4.23 -6.22 -4.01
C THR A 124 3.06 -5.26 -4.26
N VAL A 125 2.35 -5.44 -5.36
CA VAL A 125 1.12 -4.69 -5.67
C VAL A 125 0.08 -4.89 -4.57
N GLU A 126 -0.09 -6.12 -4.11
CA GLU A 126 -1.01 -6.48 -3.02
C GLU A 126 -0.57 -5.86 -1.68
N GLY A 127 0.74 -5.84 -1.42
CA GLY A 127 1.30 -5.19 -0.24
C GLY A 127 1.00 -3.68 -0.22
N MET A 128 1.18 -3.00 -1.36
CA MET A 128 0.84 -1.59 -1.52
C MET A 128 -0.63 -1.32 -1.23
N ILE A 129 -1.53 -2.09 -1.82
CA ILE A 129 -2.97 -1.97 -1.63
C ILE A 129 -3.34 -2.15 -0.15
N ARG A 130 -2.81 -3.19 0.51
CA ARG A 130 -3.10 -3.46 1.93
C ARG A 130 -2.64 -2.32 2.83
N ILE A 131 -1.43 -1.82 2.62
CA ILE A 131 -0.91 -0.69 3.42
C ILE A 131 -1.77 0.55 3.23
N VAL A 132 -2.08 0.91 1.99
CA VAL A 132 -2.93 2.07 1.69
C VAL A 132 -4.31 1.92 2.34
N TYR A 133 -4.91 0.73 2.25
CA TYR A 133 -6.18 0.44 2.91
C TYR A 133 -6.10 0.63 4.42
N GLU A 134 -5.12 0.01 5.09
CA GLU A 134 -4.95 0.10 6.54
C GLU A 134 -4.77 1.54 7.03
N LEU A 135 -4.10 2.38 6.23
CA LEU A 135 -3.86 3.78 6.58
C LEU A 135 -5.06 4.70 6.33
N LEU A 136 -6.00 4.28 5.50
CA LEU A 136 -7.14 5.09 5.09
C LEU A 136 -8.50 4.61 5.61
N LYS A 137 -8.64 3.34 6.01
CA LYS A 137 -9.92 2.72 6.39
C LYS A 137 -10.70 3.44 7.50
N ASP A 138 -9.99 4.09 8.42
CA ASP A 138 -10.60 4.84 9.52
C ASP A 138 -10.98 6.28 9.12
N LYS A 139 -10.55 6.71 7.93
CA LYS A 139 -10.79 8.06 7.41
C LYS A 139 -11.78 8.10 6.25
N LEU A 140 -11.84 7.02 5.48
CA LEU A 140 -12.65 6.89 4.27
C LEU A 140 -13.35 5.53 4.27
N ASN A 141 -14.63 5.53 3.93
CA ASN A 141 -15.37 4.28 3.70
C ASN A 141 -15.01 3.71 2.33
N ILE A 142 -13.91 2.98 2.28
CA ILE A 142 -13.33 2.44 1.04
C ILE A 142 -14.13 1.23 0.58
N ALA A 143 -14.73 1.33 -0.59
CA ALA A 143 -15.43 0.23 -1.24
C ALA A 143 -14.52 -0.66 -2.09
N LYS A 144 -13.49 -0.05 -2.71
CA LYS A 144 -12.50 -0.77 -3.52
C LYS A 144 -11.21 0.04 -3.67
N ILE A 145 -10.09 -0.65 -3.73
CA ILE A 145 -8.80 -0.11 -4.17
C ILE A 145 -8.34 -0.92 -5.38
N THR A 146 -7.93 -0.23 -6.43
CA THR A 146 -7.26 -0.84 -7.57
C THR A 146 -5.86 -0.25 -7.70
N PHE A 147 -4.87 -1.09 -7.92
CA PHE A 147 -3.51 -0.64 -8.19
C PHE A 147 -2.96 -1.32 -9.44
N THR A 148 -2.46 -0.51 -10.36
CA THR A 148 -1.80 -0.97 -11.59
C THR A 148 -0.35 -0.57 -11.53
N SER A 149 0.56 -1.54 -11.69
CA SER A 149 2.00 -1.30 -11.70
C SER A 149 2.55 -1.36 -13.12
N GLY A 150 2.92 -0.20 -13.68
CA GLY A 150 3.44 -0.09 -15.04
C GLY A 150 2.38 -0.23 -16.14
N VAL A 151 2.79 -0.02 -17.39
CA VAL A 151 1.88 -0.04 -18.56
C VAL A 151 1.37 -1.45 -18.86
N ASN A 152 2.20 -2.47 -18.65
CA ASN A 152 1.88 -3.89 -18.86
C ASN A 152 1.98 -4.68 -17.54
N GLY A 153 1.94 -3.99 -16.42
CA GLY A 153 2.14 -4.58 -15.11
C GLY A 153 0.89 -5.24 -14.54
N ALA A 154 1.06 -5.82 -13.37
CA ALA A 154 -0.04 -6.41 -12.62
C ALA A 154 -1.10 -5.37 -12.26
N VAL A 155 -2.35 -5.76 -12.37
CA VAL A 155 -3.49 -5.01 -11.86
C VAL A 155 -4.11 -5.85 -10.77
N GLU A 156 -4.18 -5.31 -9.57
CA GLU A 156 -4.79 -5.97 -8.42
C GLU A 156 -5.93 -5.11 -7.88
N GLU A 157 -6.96 -5.79 -7.40
CA GLU A 157 -8.11 -5.16 -6.77
C GLU A 157 -8.28 -5.68 -5.34
N TYR A 158 -8.57 -4.78 -4.44
CA TYR A 158 -8.94 -5.10 -3.08
C TYR A 158 -10.33 -4.54 -2.76
N ILE A 159 -11.22 -5.41 -2.33
CA ILE A 159 -12.57 -5.08 -1.89
C ILE A 159 -12.65 -5.44 -0.41
N PRO A 160 -12.78 -4.46 0.50
CA PRO A 160 -12.88 -4.74 1.93
C PRO A 160 -14.04 -5.67 2.25
N GLY A 161 -13.78 -6.68 3.09
CA GLY A 161 -14.78 -7.68 3.45
C GLY A 161 -15.06 -8.76 2.39
N ALA A 162 -14.44 -8.68 1.22
CA ALA A 162 -14.48 -9.73 0.20
C ALA A 162 -13.36 -10.78 0.37
N GLU A 163 -12.54 -10.64 1.40
CA GLU A 163 -11.50 -11.62 1.71
C GLU A 163 -12.13 -12.96 2.05
N LYS A 164 -11.88 -13.93 1.20
CA LYS A 164 -12.28 -15.30 1.50
C LYS A 164 -11.38 -15.84 2.61
N GLU A 165 -12.02 -16.42 3.61
CA GLU A 165 -11.29 -17.08 4.68
C GLU A 165 -10.43 -18.21 4.13
N ARG A 166 -9.18 -18.27 4.60
CA ARG A 166 -8.25 -19.31 4.19
C ARG A 166 -8.19 -20.43 5.22
N CYS A 167 -8.05 -21.63 4.73
CA CYS A 167 -7.84 -22.81 5.56
C CYS A 167 -6.56 -22.66 6.41
N PRO A 168 -6.64 -22.76 7.74
CA PRO A 168 -5.46 -22.61 8.61
C PRO A 168 -4.44 -23.74 8.45
N LEU A 169 -4.85 -24.88 7.82
CA LEU A 169 -3.99 -26.05 7.66
C LEU A 169 -3.19 -26.02 6.34
N CYS A 170 -3.76 -25.48 5.27
CA CYS A 170 -3.15 -25.55 3.95
C CYS A 170 -3.20 -24.24 3.13
N GLY A 171 -3.70 -23.14 3.72
CA GLY A 171 -3.69 -21.81 3.10
C GLY A 171 -4.65 -21.60 1.91
N ILE A 172 -5.37 -22.65 1.48
CA ILE A 172 -6.34 -22.55 0.37
C ILE A 172 -7.61 -21.85 0.85
N GLU A 173 -8.24 -21.07 -0.02
CA GLU A 173 -9.52 -20.44 0.26
C GLU A 173 -10.59 -21.47 0.64
N LEU A 174 -11.34 -21.16 1.67
CA LEU A 174 -12.51 -21.94 2.06
C LEU A 174 -13.66 -21.64 1.09
N ASP A 175 -14.52 -22.64 0.86
CA ASP A 175 -15.73 -22.42 0.09
C ASP A 175 -16.77 -21.59 0.88
N GLU A 176 -17.89 -21.31 0.26
CA GLU A 176 -19.01 -20.56 0.87
C GLU A 176 -19.56 -21.18 2.17
N ASN A 177 -19.28 -22.46 2.41
CA ASN A 177 -19.68 -23.21 3.60
C ASN A 177 -18.54 -23.31 4.64
N GLY A 178 -17.43 -22.62 4.43
CA GLY A 178 -16.25 -22.67 5.29
C GLY A 178 -15.45 -23.98 5.20
N VAL A 179 -15.57 -24.73 4.10
CA VAL A 179 -14.91 -26.03 3.90
C VAL A 179 -13.71 -25.88 2.97
N CYS A 180 -12.60 -26.49 3.34
CA CYS A 180 -11.41 -26.56 2.51
C CYS A 180 -11.48 -27.70 1.51
N SER A 181 -11.46 -27.40 0.22
CA SER A 181 -11.51 -28.39 -0.86
C SER A 181 -10.31 -29.34 -0.91
N LYS A 182 -9.18 -28.94 -0.30
CA LYS A 182 -7.94 -29.74 -0.32
C LYS A 182 -7.80 -30.70 0.86
N CYS A 183 -8.08 -30.25 2.09
CA CYS A 183 -7.85 -31.05 3.29
C CYS A 183 -9.11 -31.38 4.07
N GLY A 184 -10.28 -30.91 3.63
CA GLY A 184 -11.55 -31.17 4.31
C GLY A 184 -11.74 -30.41 5.62
N TYR A 185 -10.86 -29.47 5.98
CA TYR A 185 -11.06 -28.60 7.15
C TYR A 185 -12.43 -27.90 7.04
N ARG A 186 -13.12 -27.83 8.16
CA ARG A 186 -14.37 -27.06 8.33
C ARG A 186 -14.19 -26.07 9.46
N LYS A 187 -14.66 -24.85 9.22
CA LYS A 187 -14.69 -23.79 10.23
C LYS A 187 -15.70 -24.09 11.32
#